data_d401e64b156837f5b7367b3628b876ba
#
_entry.id   d401e64b156837f5b7367b3628b876ba
#
_cell.length_a   1.000
_cell.length_b   1.000
_cell.length_c   1.000
_cell.angle_alpha   90.00
_cell.angle_beta   90.00
_cell.angle_gamma   90.00
#
_symmetry.space_group_name_H-M   'P 1'
#
loop_
_entity.id
_entity.type
_entity.pdbx_description
1 polymer ?
#
loop_
_entity_poly.entity_id
_entity_poly.type
_entity_poly.pdbx_seq_one_letter_code
_entity_poly.pdbx_strand_id
1 'polypeptide(L)'
;MAWAAAGAVLLGIVLAGLVLTLRPVRAGEGPVAGTARYVAGAVDTARAREAPVRRESLRAGQDVTFTEPELNALLGRTKAGERSNVRLAEGRVQLAHVLAWPAKVRPVLQARAVPVRAGAGWALQVREAYLGGLALHRLPVLAEVAWQESLEPLLPPELRAALPAARELEVAGATLRLRRP
;
A
#
# COMPACT_ATOMS: atom_id res chain seq x y z
N MET A 1 39.82 -1.60 20.64
CA MET A 1 39.17 -2.83 20.13
C MET A 1 37.61 -2.72 20.13
N ALA A 2 36.96 -2.13 21.13
CA ALA A 2 35.47 -2.03 21.17
C ALA A 2 34.84 -1.32 19.97
N TRP A 3 35.45 -0.25 19.45
CA TRP A 3 34.94 0.50 18.30
C TRP A 3 34.96 -0.28 16.97
N ALA A 4 35.95 -1.13 16.77
CA ALA A 4 36.02 -1.98 15.59
C ALA A 4 34.92 -3.05 15.60
N ALA A 5 34.64 -3.64 16.76
CA ALA A 5 33.56 -4.59 16.92
C ALA A 5 32.18 -3.95 16.70
N ALA A 6 31.96 -2.76 17.25
CA ALA A 6 30.71 -2.00 17.04
C ALA A 6 30.51 -1.64 15.56
N GLY A 7 31.57 -1.20 14.86
CA GLY A 7 31.52 -0.91 13.43
C GLY A 7 31.21 -2.16 12.57
N ALA A 8 31.80 -3.31 12.90
CA ALA A 8 31.54 -4.56 12.19
C ALA A 8 30.08 -5.03 12.38
N VAL A 9 29.54 -4.92 13.59
CA VAL A 9 28.13 -5.24 13.87
C VAL A 9 27.20 -4.33 13.09
N LEU A 10 27.46 -3.02 13.10
CA LEU A 10 26.64 -2.04 12.38
C LEU A 10 26.67 -2.28 10.87
N LEU A 11 27.84 -2.56 10.31
CA LEU A 11 27.99 -2.94 8.90
C LEU A 11 27.25 -4.23 8.58
N GLY A 12 27.33 -5.24 9.45
CA GLY A 12 26.59 -6.50 9.30
C GLY A 12 25.07 -6.28 9.28
N ILE A 13 24.54 -5.42 10.17
CA ILE A 13 23.12 -5.08 10.20
C ILE A 13 22.71 -4.36 8.92
N VAL A 14 23.51 -3.40 8.44
CA VAL A 14 23.24 -2.66 7.19
C VAL A 14 23.27 -3.60 6.00
N LEU A 15 24.27 -4.49 5.90
CA LEU A 15 24.36 -5.47 4.81
C LEU A 15 23.21 -6.48 4.85
N ALA A 16 22.85 -7.00 6.03
CA ALA A 16 21.72 -7.90 6.18
C ALA A 16 20.39 -7.20 5.80
N GLY A 17 20.19 -5.95 6.24
CA GLY A 17 19.08 -5.14 5.84
C GLY A 17 19.03 -4.94 4.33
N LEU A 18 20.15 -4.62 3.71
CA LEU A 18 20.26 -4.44 2.26
C LEU A 18 19.93 -5.76 1.51
N VAL A 19 20.46 -6.89 1.94
CA VAL A 19 20.15 -8.20 1.34
C VAL A 19 18.68 -8.53 1.46
N LEU A 20 18.05 -8.27 2.61
CA LEU A 20 16.62 -8.49 2.82
C LEU A 20 15.76 -7.58 1.95
N THR A 21 16.12 -6.30 1.81
CA THR A 21 15.39 -5.35 0.95
C THR A 21 15.53 -5.68 -0.53
N LEU A 22 16.69 -6.19 -0.93
CA LEU A 22 16.99 -6.54 -2.32
C LEU A 22 16.53 -7.94 -2.71
N ARG A 23 16.15 -8.77 -1.73
CA ARG A 23 15.65 -10.11 -2.01
C ARG A 23 14.41 -10.02 -2.90
N PRO A 24 14.44 -10.64 -4.10
CA PRO A 24 13.28 -10.61 -4.98
C PRO A 24 12.11 -11.31 -4.29
N VAL A 25 10.98 -10.61 -4.20
CA VAL A 25 9.74 -11.20 -3.69
C VAL A 25 9.20 -12.12 -4.78
N ARG A 26 9.34 -13.42 -4.59
CA ARG A 26 8.78 -14.42 -5.51
C ARG A 26 7.26 -14.45 -5.38
N ALA A 27 6.60 -14.70 -6.50
CA ALA A 27 5.15 -14.85 -6.52
C ALA A 27 4.72 -15.98 -5.57
N GLY A 28 3.91 -15.65 -4.57
CA GLY A 28 3.42 -16.61 -3.57
C GLY A 28 4.25 -16.74 -2.30
N GLU A 29 5.47 -16.21 -2.23
CA GLU A 29 6.37 -16.30 -1.06
C GLU A 29 6.54 -14.96 -0.31
N GLY A 30 5.72 -13.97 -0.56
CA GLY A 30 5.85 -12.69 0.14
C GLY A 30 5.29 -12.75 1.57
N PRO A 31 5.87 -11.96 2.49
CA PRO A 31 5.37 -11.86 3.86
C PRO A 31 3.91 -11.39 3.91
N VAL A 32 3.44 -10.71 2.88
CA VAL A 32 2.03 -10.37 2.68
C VAL A 32 1.48 -11.28 1.59
N ALA A 33 0.92 -12.43 1.99
CA ALA A 33 0.35 -13.40 1.07
C ALA A 33 -0.62 -12.73 0.09
N GLY A 34 -0.40 -12.95 -1.19
CA GLY A 34 -1.23 -12.45 -2.29
C GLY A 34 -0.87 -11.07 -2.83
N THR A 35 -0.10 -10.22 -2.14
CA THR A 35 0.48 -8.99 -2.71
C THR A 35 1.81 -9.27 -3.42
N ALA A 36 2.47 -10.35 -3.07
CA ALA A 36 3.69 -10.81 -3.74
C ALA A 36 3.47 -11.24 -5.19
N ARG A 37 2.26 -11.58 -5.59
CA ARG A 37 1.89 -11.59 -6.99
C ARG A 37 1.70 -10.15 -7.47
N TYR A 38 2.78 -9.46 -7.60
CA TYR A 38 2.85 -8.31 -8.43
C TYR A 38 2.75 -8.76 -9.91
N VAL A 39 1.70 -9.45 -10.20
CA VAL A 39 1.18 -9.50 -11.54
C VAL A 39 0.57 -8.11 -11.70
N ALA A 40 1.07 -7.34 -12.66
CA ALA A 40 0.24 -6.34 -13.31
C ALA A 40 -1.03 -7.12 -13.70
N GLY A 41 -1.98 -7.18 -12.79
CA GLY A 41 -3.20 -7.93 -12.96
C GLY A 41 -3.79 -7.37 -14.23
N ALA A 42 -4.30 -8.22 -15.07
CA ALA A 42 -5.14 -7.78 -16.15
C ALA A 42 -6.14 -6.84 -15.47
N VAL A 43 -5.90 -5.53 -15.64
CA VAL A 43 -6.86 -4.52 -15.23
C VAL A 43 -8.09 -4.94 -15.99
N ASP A 44 -9.13 -5.36 -15.27
CA ASP A 44 -10.42 -5.61 -15.92
C ASP A 44 -10.81 -4.28 -16.55
N THR A 45 -10.50 -4.17 -17.85
CA THR A 45 -10.60 -2.92 -18.61
C THR A 45 -12.04 -2.43 -18.67
N ALA A 46 -13.01 -3.34 -18.55
CA ALA A 46 -14.42 -2.99 -18.51
C ALA A 46 -14.76 -2.29 -17.19
N ARG A 47 -14.37 -2.87 -16.06
CA ARG A 47 -14.59 -2.27 -14.72
C ARG A 47 -13.71 -1.05 -14.47
N ALA A 48 -12.50 -1.03 -14.99
CA ALA A 48 -11.62 0.15 -14.91
C ALA A 48 -12.23 1.40 -15.57
N ARG A 49 -13.12 1.23 -16.57
CA ARG A 49 -13.83 2.36 -17.22
C ARG A 49 -14.81 3.07 -16.28
N GLU A 50 -15.29 2.42 -15.25
CA GLU A 50 -16.18 3.02 -14.24
C GLU A 50 -15.42 3.83 -13.19
N ALA A 51 -14.13 3.63 -13.05
CA ALA A 51 -13.32 4.29 -12.04
C ALA A 51 -13.41 5.84 -12.06
N PRO A 52 -13.39 6.53 -13.22
CA PRO A 52 -13.58 7.99 -13.27
C PRO A 52 -14.96 8.43 -12.76
N VAL A 53 -16.01 7.66 -13.06
CA VAL A 53 -17.38 7.95 -12.61
C VAL A 53 -17.46 7.82 -11.08
N ARG A 54 -16.89 6.77 -10.52
CA ARG A 54 -16.82 6.59 -9.05
C ARG A 54 -16.06 7.72 -8.37
N ARG A 55 -14.96 8.16 -8.98
CA ARG A 55 -14.18 9.29 -8.48
C ARG A 55 -15.00 10.59 -8.47
N GLU A 56 -15.78 10.85 -9.51
CA GLU A 56 -16.64 12.02 -9.59
C GLU A 56 -17.78 11.95 -8.57
N SER A 57 -18.42 10.79 -8.42
CA SER A 57 -19.43 10.57 -7.37
C SER A 57 -18.86 10.85 -5.98
N LEU A 58 -17.63 10.45 -5.73
CA LEU A 58 -16.95 10.73 -4.46
C LEU A 58 -16.70 12.23 -4.24
N ARG A 59 -16.33 12.97 -5.30
CA ARG A 59 -16.21 14.44 -5.27
C ARG A 59 -17.54 15.12 -4.99
N ALA A 60 -18.61 14.59 -5.57
CA ALA A 60 -19.97 15.08 -5.35
C ALA A 60 -20.52 14.73 -3.97
N GLY A 61 -19.74 14.07 -3.11
CA GLY A 61 -20.16 13.72 -1.75
C GLY A 61 -21.14 12.56 -1.67
N GLN A 62 -21.24 11.76 -2.72
CA GLN A 62 -22.13 10.59 -2.77
C GLN A 62 -21.51 9.36 -2.11
N ASP A 63 -22.34 8.40 -1.73
CA ASP A 63 -21.91 7.06 -1.33
C ASP A 63 -21.27 6.36 -2.51
N VAL A 64 -20.11 5.75 -2.28
CA VAL A 64 -19.37 5.09 -3.35
C VAL A 64 -18.90 3.72 -2.90
N THR A 65 -18.99 2.76 -3.82
CA THR A 65 -18.35 1.44 -3.67
C THR A 65 -17.33 1.27 -4.77
N PHE A 66 -16.08 1.08 -4.39
CA PHE A 66 -14.98 0.76 -5.30
C PHE A 66 -14.74 -0.73 -5.31
N THR A 67 -14.51 -1.28 -6.48
CA THR A 67 -13.91 -2.60 -6.65
C THR A 67 -12.38 -2.50 -6.70
N GLU A 68 -11.71 -3.60 -6.46
CA GLU A 68 -10.24 -3.69 -6.56
C GLU A 68 -9.70 -3.24 -7.94
N PRO A 69 -10.28 -3.67 -9.10
CA PRO A 69 -9.86 -3.18 -10.42
C PRO A 69 -10.04 -1.66 -10.60
N GLU A 70 -11.13 -1.07 -10.08
CA GLU A 70 -11.36 0.38 -10.15
C GLU A 70 -10.32 1.15 -9.34
N LEU A 71 -10.01 0.70 -8.12
CA LEU A 71 -8.96 1.31 -7.31
C LEU A 71 -7.60 1.19 -7.99
N ASN A 72 -7.27 0.03 -8.57
CA ASN A 72 -6.03 -0.17 -9.31
C ASN A 72 -5.91 0.75 -10.53
N ALA A 73 -7.03 1.05 -11.20
CA ALA A 73 -7.05 2.00 -12.30
C ALA A 73 -6.83 3.46 -11.85
N LEU A 74 -7.21 3.79 -10.61
CA LEU A 74 -7.10 5.12 -10.02
C LEU A 74 -5.79 5.35 -9.27
N LEU A 75 -5.02 4.29 -8.96
CA LEU A 75 -3.74 4.45 -8.27
C LEU A 75 -2.83 5.41 -9.03
N GLY A 76 -2.18 6.28 -8.30
CA GLY A 76 -1.24 7.24 -8.86
C GLY A 76 -0.14 6.53 -9.67
N ARG A 77 0.06 7.00 -10.90
CA ARG A 77 1.24 6.64 -11.68
C ARG A 77 2.36 7.57 -11.26
N THR A 78 3.35 7.01 -10.60
CA THR A 78 4.53 7.75 -10.20
C THR A 78 5.58 7.74 -11.31
N LYS A 79 6.78 7.34 -11.07
CA LYS A 79 7.87 7.43 -12.05
C LYS A 79 7.85 6.29 -13.07
N ALA A 80 8.51 6.47 -14.21
CA ALA A 80 8.67 5.41 -15.20
C ALA A 80 9.32 4.16 -14.58
N GLY A 81 8.64 3.01 -14.70
CA GLY A 81 9.08 1.73 -14.14
C GLY A 81 8.54 1.42 -12.73
N GLU A 82 7.93 2.37 -12.05
CA GLU A 82 7.19 2.12 -10.81
C GLU A 82 5.83 1.51 -11.11
N ARG A 83 5.39 0.64 -10.24
CA ARG A 83 4.09 -0.02 -10.34
C ARG A 83 3.47 -0.11 -8.96
N SER A 84 2.20 0.20 -8.89
CA SER A 84 1.42 0.12 -7.67
C SER A 84 0.25 -0.84 -7.85
N ASN A 85 -0.13 -1.49 -6.77
CA ASN A 85 -1.27 -2.39 -6.74
C ASN A 85 -1.99 -2.24 -5.42
N VAL A 86 -3.32 -2.20 -5.46
CA VAL A 86 -4.16 -2.34 -4.29
C VAL A 86 -4.88 -3.68 -4.35
N ARG A 87 -4.98 -4.33 -3.21
CA ARG A 87 -5.79 -5.52 -3.02
C ARG A 87 -6.69 -5.31 -1.82
N LEU A 88 -7.94 -5.65 -1.99
CA LEU A 88 -8.93 -5.63 -0.93
C LEU A 88 -9.09 -7.05 -0.40
N ALA A 89 -9.01 -7.19 0.90
CA ALA A 89 -9.30 -8.43 1.60
C ALA A 89 -10.24 -8.08 2.74
N GLU A 90 -10.93 -9.05 3.27
CA GLU A 90 -11.91 -8.84 4.34
C GLU A 90 -11.34 -8.00 5.49
N GLY A 91 -11.92 -6.83 5.71
CA GLY A 91 -11.52 -5.87 6.73
C GLY A 91 -10.19 -5.16 6.51
N ARG A 92 -9.52 -5.26 5.33
CA ARG A 92 -8.19 -4.65 5.13
C ARG A 92 -7.92 -4.21 3.70
N VAL A 93 -7.11 -3.18 3.60
CA VAL A 93 -6.55 -2.67 2.35
C VAL A 93 -5.07 -3.04 2.31
N GLN A 94 -4.64 -3.73 1.26
CA GLN A 94 -3.25 -4.06 1.04
C GLN A 94 -2.74 -3.22 -0.12
N LEU A 95 -1.65 -2.49 0.11
CA LEU A 95 -0.95 -1.71 -0.91
C LEU A 95 0.42 -2.30 -1.16
N ALA A 96 0.79 -2.39 -2.43
CA ALA A 96 2.13 -2.75 -2.86
C ALA A 96 2.63 -1.74 -3.88
N HIS A 97 3.88 -1.32 -3.75
CA HIS A 97 4.53 -0.37 -4.62
C HIS A 97 5.93 -0.86 -4.98
N VAL A 98 6.20 -1.02 -6.26
CA VAL A 98 7.53 -1.36 -6.78
C VAL A 98 8.32 -0.08 -6.94
N LEU A 99 9.35 0.08 -6.12
CA LEU A 99 10.22 1.25 -6.16
C LEU A 99 11.13 1.19 -7.39
N ALA A 100 11.31 2.33 -8.05
CA ALA A 100 12.35 2.50 -9.05
C ALA A 100 13.70 2.61 -8.33
N TRP A 101 14.56 1.61 -8.49
CA TRP A 101 15.89 1.59 -7.89
C TRP A 101 16.98 1.46 -8.96
N PRO A 102 18.11 2.15 -8.81
CA PRO A 102 19.27 1.93 -9.67
C PRO A 102 19.68 0.45 -9.67
N ALA A 103 20.37 0.01 -10.72
CA ALA A 103 20.94 -1.35 -10.83
C ALA A 103 19.93 -2.49 -11.06
N LYS A 104 18.83 -2.24 -11.73
CA LYS A 104 17.81 -3.26 -12.10
C LYS A 104 17.15 -3.97 -10.90
N VAL A 105 17.46 -3.58 -9.68
CA VAL A 105 16.80 -4.07 -8.48
C VAL A 105 15.49 -3.30 -8.31
N ARG A 106 14.41 -3.99 -8.00
CA ARG A 106 13.08 -3.39 -7.83
C ARG A 106 12.50 -3.83 -6.49
N PRO A 107 12.90 -3.20 -5.37
CA PRO A 107 12.35 -3.53 -4.09
C PRO A 107 10.84 -3.20 -4.07
N VAL A 108 10.08 -4.05 -3.40
CA VAL A 108 8.64 -3.86 -3.24
C VAL A 108 8.37 -3.39 -1.82
N LEU A 109 7.79 -2.20 -1.71
CA LEU A 109 7.22 -1.70 -0.47
C LEU A 109 5.78 -2.20 -0.39
N GLN A 110 5.42 -2.82 0.73
CA GLN A 110 4.09 -3.39 0.94
C GLN A 110 3.56 -2.99 2.32
N ALA A 111 2.26 -2.74 2.40
CA ALA A 111 1.60 -2.59 3.69
C ALA A 111 0.19 -3.17 3.68
N ARG A 112 -0.24 -3.58 4.87
CA ARG A 112 -1.63 -3.88 5.21
C ARG A 112 -2.14 -2.82 6.16
N ALA A 113 -3.20 -2.17 5.79
CA ALA A 113 -3.89 -1.22 6.62
C ALA A 113 -5.32 -1.68 6.89
N VAL A 114 -5.82 -1.36 8.07
CA VAL A 114 -7.21 -1.62 8.48
C VAL A 114 -7.93 -0.29 8.66
N PRO A 115 -9.21 -0.21 8.28
CA PRO A 115 -10.04 0.93 8.63
C PRO A 115 -10.18 1.04 10.16
N VAL A 116 -9.96 2.23 10.68
CA VAL A 116 -10.16 2.54 12.10
C VAL A 116 -10.91 3.84 12.25
N ARG A 117 -11.70 3.96 13.29
CA ARG A 117 -12.34 5.24 13.64
C ARG A 117 -11.27 6.24 14.08
N ALA A 118 -11.31 7.43 13.49
CA ALA A 118 -10.43 8.54 13.79
C ALA A 118 -11.27 9.81 13.96
N GLY A 119 -11.54 10.19 15.20
CA GLY A 119 -12.48 11.26 15.48
C GLY A 119 -13.89 10.94 14.98
N ALA A 120 -14.46 11.87 14.20
CA ALA A 120 -15.80 11.71 13.60
C ALA A 120 -15.79 10.84 12.32
N GLY A 121 -14.63 10.58 11.75
CA GLY A 121 -14.48 9.84 10.48
C GLY A 121 -13.64 8.58 10.59
N TRP A 122 -12.91 8.29 9.53
CA TRP A 122 -12.11 7.08 9.37
C TRP A 122 -10.69 7.40 8.92
N ALA A 123 -9.77 6.51 9.28
CA ALA A 123 -8.41 6.49 8.77
C ALA A 123 -8.00 5.05 8.45
N LEU A 124 -6.94 4.90 7.68
CA LEU A 124 -6.31 3.61 7.42
C LEU A 124 -5.09 3.47 8.34
N GLN A 125 -5.16 2.56 9.29
CA GLN A 125 -4.05 2.28 10.22
C GLN A 125 -3.22 1.11 9.72
N VAL A 126 -1.92 1.34 9.55
CA VAL A 126 -0.98 0.27 9.17
C VAL A 126 -0.84 -0.75 10.28
N ARG A 127 -1.01 -2.01 9.93
CA ARG A 127 -0.77 -3.16 10.84
C ARG A 127 0.51 -3.89 10.50
N GLU A 128 0.79 -4.01 9.21
CA GLU A 128 1.99 -4.67 8.71
C GLU A 128 2.59 -3.84 7.58
N ALA A 129 3.91 -3.71 7.56
CA ALA A 129 4.64 -3.10 6.47
C ALA A 129 5.95 -3.86 6.24
N TYR A 130 6.34 -3.95 4.97
CA TYR A 130 7.55 -4.65 4.53
C TYR A 130 8.22 -3.90 3.39
N LEU A 131 9.53 -3.89 3.40
CA LEU A 131 10.35 -3.48 2.26
C LEU A 131 11.14 -4.70 1.79
N GLY A 132 10.73 -5.30 0.66
CA GLY A 132 11.21 -6.63 0.28
C GLY A 132 10.90 -7.65 1.37
N GLY A 133 11.95 -8.29 1.91
CA GLY A 133 11.85 -9.21 3.04
C GLY A 133 11.99 -8.57 4.42
N LEU A 134 12.24 -7.24 4.49
CA LEU A 134 12.44 -6.53 5.76
C LEU A 134 11.10 -6.13 6.38
N ALA A 135 10.83 -6.61 7.59
CA ALA A 135 9.61 -6.32 8.34
C ALA A 135 9.69 -4.93 9.01
N LEU A 136 9.20 -3.90 8.32
CA LEU A 136 9.19 -2.51 8.83
C LEU A 136 8.26 -2.33 10.02
N HIS A 137 7.18 -3.11 10.13
CA HIS A 137 6.22 -3.01 11.24
C HIS A 137 6.83 -3.34 12.61
N ARG A 138 8.01 -3.96 12.65
CA ARG A 138 8.80 -4.12 13.88
C ARG A 138 9.47 -2.83 14.33
N LEU A 139 9.47 -1.81 13.48
CA LEU A 139 9.97 -0.47 13.71
C LEU A 139 8.83 0.52 13.40
N PRO A 140 7.90 0.78 14.35
CA PRO A 140 6.65 1.48 14.09
C PRO A 140 6.82 2.83 13.38
N VAL A 141 7.84 3.59 13.74
CA VAL A 141 8.15 4.87 13.10
C VAL A 141 8.47 4.69 11.61
N LEU A 142 9.25 3.68 11.25
CA LEU A 142 9.58 3.42 9.84
C LEU A 142 8.38 2.90 9.06
N ALA A 143 7.53 2.09 9.67
CA ALA A 143 6.30 1.62 9.04
C ALA A 143 5.35 2.78 8.75
N GLU A 144 5.19 3.69 9.70
CA GLU A 144 4.35 4.88 9.55
C GLU A 144 4.89 5.83 8.48
N VAL A 145 6.19 6.13 8.50
CA VAL A 145 6.84 6.96 7.47
C VAL A 145 6.69 6.31 6.09
N ALA A 146 6.93 5.01 5.97
CA ALA A 146 6.79 4.30 4.70
C ALA A 146 5.35 4.34 4.17
N TRP A 147 4.36 4.30 5.07
CA TRP A 147 2.96 4.46 4.72
C TRP A 147 2.67 5.88 4.25
N GLN A 148 2.90 6.86 5.09
CA GLN A 148 2.53 8.26 4.86
C GLN A 148 3.24 8.86 3.64
N GLU A 149 4.53 8.57 3.49
CA GLU A 149 5.35 9.18 2.43
C GLU A 149 5.30 8.43 1.10
N SER A 150 5.01 7.13 1.11
CA SER A 150 5.17 6.31 -0.09
C SER A 150 3.92 5.57 -0.54
N LEU A 151 3.09 5.08 0.36
CA LEU A 151 1.95 4.25 0.00
C LEU A 151 0.62 5.00 0.03
N GLU A 152 0.34 5.74 1.08
CA GLU A 152 -0.90 6.52 1.18
C GLU A 152 -1.08 7.53 0.05
N PRO A 153 -0.03 8.25 -0.41
CA PRO A 153 -0.14 9.15 -1.56
C PRO A 153 -0.54 8.49 -2.87
N LEU A 154 -0.38 7.16 -3.00
CA LEU A 154 -0.83 6.41 -4.18
C LEU A 154 -2.35 6.26 -4.25
N LEU A 155 -3.03 6.29 -3.10
CA LEU A 155 -4.49 6.27 -3.07
C LEU A 155 -5.05 7.52 -3.76
N PRO A 156 -6.20 7.40 -4.44
CA PRO A 156 -6.87 8.55 -5.03
C PRO A 156 -7.02 9.69 -4.03
N PRO A 157 -6.63 10.94 -4.39
CA PRO A 157 -6.69 12.06 -3.46
C PRO A 157 -8.11 12.33 -2.97
N GLU A 158 -9.11 12.07 -3.80
CA GLU A 158 -10.52 12.20 -3.42
C GLU A 158 -10.91 11.18 -2.34
N LEU A 159 -10.39 9.95 -2.43
CA LEU A 159 -10.64 8.93 -1.41
C LEU A 159 -9.97 9.34 -0.09
N ARG A 160 -8.71 9.80 -0.12
CA ARG A 160 -8.01 10.28 1.07
C ARG A 160 -8.73 11.44 1.75
N ALA A 161 -9.21 12.40 0.96
CA ALA A 161 -9.97 13.54 1.47
C ALA A 161 -11.36 13.14 2.01
N ALA A 162 -11.92 12.05 1.52
CA ALA A 162 -13.24 11.58 1.93
C ALA A 162 -13.23 10.79 3.25
N LEU A 163 -12.14 10.10 3.57
CA LEU A 163 -12.05 9.24 4.75
C LEU A 163 -12.37 9.96 6.07
N PRO A 164 -11.81 11.16 6.37
CA PRO A 164 -12.08 11.85 7.62
C PRO A 164 -13.51 12.32 7.79
N ALA A 165 -14.28 12.45 6.70
CA ALA A 165 -15.66 12.86 6.70
C ALA A 165 -16.64 11.69 6.49
N ALA A 166 -16.15 10.46 6.34
CA ALA A 166 -17.00 9.32 6.09
C ALA A 166 -17.76 8.89 7.35
N ARG A 167 -19.06 8.65 7.21
CA ARG A 167 -19.89 8.05 8.25
C ARG A 167 -19.54 6.58 8.47
N GLU A 168 -19.31 5.85 7.37
CA GLU A 168 -19.04 4.43 7.36
C GLU A 168 -17.96 4.11 6.31
N LEU A 169 -17.02 3.25 6.70
CA LEU A 169 -16.01 2.69 5.80
C LEU A 169 -15.97 1.18 6.03
N GLU A 170 -16.26 0.43 4.98
CA GLU A 170 -16.28 -1.03 5.01
C GLU A 170 -15.40 -1.59 3.91
N VAL A 171 -14.62 -2.60 4.24
CA VAL A 171 -13.88 -3.42 3.27
C VAL A 171 -14.42 -4.83 3.36
N ALA A 172 -15.19 -5.24 2.36
CA ALA A 172 -15.84 -6.54 2.30
C ALA A 172 -15.49 -7.26 1.00
N GLY A 173 -14.86 -8.43 1.11
CA GLY A 173 -14.35 -9.14 -0.06
C GLY A 173 -13.41 -8.26 -0.88
N ALA A 174 -13.68 -8.12 -2.18
CA ALA A 174 -12.89 -7.31 -3.12
C ALA A 174 -13.47 -5.90 -3.33
N THR A 175 -14.23 -5.37 -2.36
CA THR A 175 -14.87 -4.05 -2.44
C THR A 175 -14.55 -3.18 -1.24
N LEU A 176 -14.45 -1.88 -1.48
CA LEU A 176 -14.34 -0.83 -0.48
C LEU A 176 -15.56 0.08 -0.63
N ARG A 177 -16.38 0.11 0.41
CA ARG A 177 -17.58 0.94 0.48
C ARG A 177 -17.34 2.12 1.40
N LEU A 178 -17.64 3.30 0.92
CA LEU A 178 -17.59 4.54 1.68
C LEU A 178 -18.96 5.21 1.66
N ARG A 179 -19.52 5.43 2.84
CA ARG A 179 -20.78 6.19 3.02
C ARG A 179 -20.50 7.54 3.62
N ARG A 180 -21.18 8.53 3.09
CA ARG A 180 -21.14 9.91 3.56
C ARG A 180 -22.19 10.17 4.65
N PRO A 181 -22.06 11.26 5.41
CA PRO A 181 -23.05 11.69 6.39
C PRO A 181 -24.40 11.98 5.75
#